data_95b3ceafdc700428c04bd2582a5c177d
#
_entry.id   95b3ceafdc700428c04bd2582a5c177d
#
_cell.length_a   1.000
_cell.length_b   1.000
_cell.length_c   1.000
_cell.angle_alpha   90.00
_cell.angle_beta   90.00
_cell.angle_gamma   90.00
#
_symmetry.space_group_name_H-M   'P 1'
#
loop_
_entity.id
_entity.type
_entity.pdbx_description
1 polymer ?
#
loop_
_entity_poly.entity_id
_entity_poly.type
_entity_poly.pdbx_seq_one_letter_code
_entity_poly.pdbx_strand_id
1 'polypeptide(L)'
;KAIRAAGSRAQLVTLSNNASGGFVKALGDNAPGTIITQVFPNERSITSPLVKEVLALAKAKNITDLSPAMLEGFTSAKVLVEGLRRAGPNPTGDKVRAALEGIRDFDVGGLSLSYSPSDHTGLDFVDLSIIGRDGKFRR
;
A
#
# COMPACT_ATOMS: atom_id res chain seq x y z
N LYS A 1 -14.10 0.87 -18.73
CA LYS A 1 -14.62 0.16 -19.92
C LYS A 1 -15.51 1.11 -20.74
N ALA A 2 -16.53 1.76 -20.14
CA ALA A 2 -17.45 2.66 -20.86
C ALA A 2 -16.73 3.76 -21.66
N ILE A 3 -15.72 4.39 -21.09
CA ILE A 3 -14.90 5.42 -21.75
C ILE A 3 -14.26 4.88 -23.05
N ARG A 4 -13.73 3.66 -23.02
CA ARG A 4 -13.13 3.01 -24.21
C ARG A 4 -14.18 2.57 -25.22
N ALA A 5 -15.33 2.05 -24.76
CA ALA A 5 -16.44 1.71 -25.61
C ALA A 5 -17.03 2.94 -26.36
N ALA A 6 -16.97 4.11 -25.74
CA ALA A 6 -17.32 5.39 -26.37
C ALA A 6 -16.24 5.93 -27.34
N GLY A 7 -15.19 5.15 -27.65
CA GLY A 7 -14.12 5.52 -28.57
C GLY A 7 -13.06 6.48 -28.02
N SER A 8 -13.13 6.85 -26.73
CA SER A 8 -12.16 7.76 -26.13
C SER A 8 -10.78 7.11 -25.98
N ARG A 9 -9.74 7.85 -26.35
CA ARG A 9 -8.32 7.50 -26.17
C ARG A 9 -7.66 8.26 -25.00
N ALA A 10 -8.45 8.94 -24.15
CA ALA A 10 -7.95 9.69 -23.02
C ALA A 10 -7.08 8.81 -22.10
N GLN A 11 -5.99 9.38 -21.56
CA GLN A 11 -5.19 8.73 -20.55
C GLN A 11 -6.03 8.44 -19.30
N LEU A 12 -6.04 7.20 -18.84
CA LEU A 12 -6.71 6.83 -17.60
C LEU A 12 -5.73 6.96 -16.44
N VAL A 13 -6.17 7.66 -15.40
CA VAL A 13 -5.45 7.81 -14.13
C VAL A 13 -6.40 7.44 -13.01
N THR A 14 -5.90 6.70 -12.02
CA THR A 14 -6.69 6.33 -10.83
C THR A 14 -5.83 6.35 -9.57
N LEU A 15 -6.46 6.22 -8.42
CA LEU A 15 -5.82 6.30 -7.12
C LEU A 15 -5.32 4.93 -6.63
N SER A 16 -4.45 4.95 -5.64
CA SER A 16 -3.80 3.78 -5.02
C SER A 16 -4.79 2.74 -4.46
N ASN A 17 -5.99 3.14 -4.05
CA ASN A 17 -7.02 2.20 -3.61
C ASN A 17 -7.44 1.19 -4.69
N ASN A 18 -7.15 1.48 -5.96
CA ASN A 18 -7.33 0.57 -7.09
C ASN A 18 -6.05 -0.20 -7.46
N ALA A 19 -4.95 -0.06 -6.72
CA ALA A 19 -3.69 -0.75 -6.98
C ALA A 19 -3.73 -2.22 -6.54
N SER A 20 -4.66 -2.99 -7.09
CA SER A 20 -4.86 -4.40 -6.77
C SER A 20 -4.96 -5.28 -8.02
N GLY A 21 -4.58 -6.56 -7.88
CA GLY A 21 -4.74 -7.54 -8.95
C GLY A 21 -6.20 -7.73 -9.37
N GLY A 22 -7.15 -7.60 -8.43
CA GLY A 22 -8.57 -7.66 -8.70
C GLY A 22 -9.05 -6.54 -9.63
N PHE A 23 -8.59 -5.32 -9.41
CA PHE A 23 -8.89 -4.19 -10.27
C PHE A 23 -8.32 -4.37 -11.69
N VAL A 24 -7.05 -4.79 -11.79
CA VAL A 24 -6.40 -5.07 -13.09
C VAL A 24 -7.18 -6.12 -13.86
N LYS A 25 -7.54 -7.24 -13.19
CA LYS A 25 -8.35 -8.31 -13.78
C LYS A 25 -9.73 -7.81 -14.23
N ALA A 26 -10.38 -6.96 -13.45
CA ALA A 26 -11.69 -6.39 -13.81
C ALA A 26 -11.62 -5.45 -15.03
N LEU A 27 -10.52 -4.74 -15.24
CA LEU A 27 -10.30 -3.91 -16.42
C LEU A 27 -10.04 -4.76 -17.67
N GLY A 28 -9.37 -5.91 -17.53
CA GLY A 28 -9.00 -6.78 -18.66
C GLY A 28 -8.13 -6.04 -19.67
N ASP A 29 -8.46 -6.15 -20.96
CA ASP A 29 -7.72 -5.53 -22.08
C ASP A 29 -7.63 -4.01 -22.02
N ASN A 30 -8.42 -3.36 -21.16
CA ASN A 30 -8.36 -1.91 -20.94
C ASN A 30 -7.39 -1.50 -19.83
N ALA A 31 -6.74 -2.46 -19.15
CA ALA A 31 -5.82 -2.18 -18.04
C ALA A 31 -4.49 -1.58 -18.50
N PRO A 32 -3.82 -2.09 -19.58
CA PRO A 32 -2.52 -1.57 -19.98
C PRO A 32 -2.54 -0.06 -20.26
N GLY A 33 -1.50 0.62 -19.77
CA GLY A 33 -1.37 2.06 -19.92
C GLY A 33 -2.12 2.89 -18.87
N THR A 34 -2.94 2.27 -18.00
CA THR A 34 -3.57 3.01 -16.91
C THR A 34 -2.51 3.41 -15.88
N ILE A 35 -2.48 4.69 -15.51
CA ILE A 35 -1.61 5.23 -14.47
C ILE A 35 -2.31 5.12 -13.12
N ILE A 36 -1.57 4.67 -12.09
CA ILE A 36 -2.08 4.53 -10.73
C ILE A 36 -1.12 5.25 -9.77
N THR A 37 -1.65 6.11 -8.90
CA THR A 37 -0.86 6.65 -7.79
C THR A 37 -0.47 5.52 -6.84
N GLN A 38 0.68 5.64 -6.20
CA GLN A 38 1.16 4.68 -5.20
C GLN A 38 1.49 5.40 -3.91
N VAL A 39 1.13 4.79 -2.79
CA VAL A 39 1.44 5.27 -1.44
C VAL A 39 2.48 4.37 -0.74
N PHE A 40 3.01 3.39 -1.47
CA PHE A 40 4.07 2.48 -1.03
C PHE A 40 5.09 2.24 -2.14
N PRO A 41 6.32 1.80 -1.80
CA PRO A 41 7.32 1.37 -2.78
C PRO A 41 6.78 0.25 -3.68
N ASN A 42 7.40 0.10 -4.86
CA ASN A 42 7.03 -0.98 -5.76
C ASN A 42 7.19 -2.35 -5.06
N GLU A 43 6.18 -3.19 -5.18
CA GLU A 43 6.08 -4.52 -4.53
C GLU A 43 7.17 -5.51 -4.98
N ARG A 44 7.98 -5.11 -5.96
CA ARG A 44 9.14 -5.88 -6.47
C ARG A 44 10.48 -5.23 -6.16
N SER A 45 10.48 -4.14 -5.38
CA SER A 45 11.71 -3.44 -5.01
C SER A 45 12.58 -4.32 -4.12
N ILE A 46 13.67 -4.84 -4.69
CA ILE A 46 14.66 -5.62 -3.94
C ILE A 46 15.55 -4.75 -3.02
N THR A 47 15.43 -3.44 -3.11
CA THR A 47 16.17 -2.50 -2.25
C THR A 47 15.37 -2.06 -1.04
N SER A 48 14.04 -2.11 -1.09
CA SER A 48 13.18 -1.72 0.04
C SER A 48 13.17 -2.78 1.15
N PRO A 49 13.56 -2.45 2.39
CA PRO A 49 13.49 -3.39 3.52
C PRO A 49 12.06 -3.85 3.80
N LEU A 50 11.06 -2.96 3.71
CA LEU A 50 9.65 -3.30 3.84
C LEU A 50 9.23 -4.39 2.84
N VAL A 51 9.58 -4.21 1.58
CA VAL A 51 9.22 -5.17 0.52
C VAL A 51 9.92 -6.52 0.75
N LYS A 52 11.19 -6.51 1.16
CA LYS A 52 11.92 -7.75 1.51
C LYS A 52 11.23 -8.52 2.63
N GLU A 53 10.80 -7.83 3.67
CA GLU A 53 10.09 -8.44 4.81
C GLU A 53 8.79 -9.09 4.35
N VAL A 54 7.98 -8.37 3.56
CA VAL A 54 6.71 -8.89 3.03
C VAL A 54 6.94 -10.08 2.11
N LEU A 55 7.94 -10.02 1.22
CA LEU A 55 8.30 -11.13 0.33
C LEU A 55 8.69 -12.39 1.10
N ALA A 56 9.45 -12.26 2.19
CA ALA A 56 9.83 -13.39 3.04
C ALA A 56 8.60 -14.04 3.68
N LEU A 57 7.67 -13.24 4.21
CA LEU A 57 6.43 -13.74 4.79
C LEU A 57 5.48 -14.34 3.74
N ALA A 58 5.35 -13.71 2.57
CA ALA A 58 4.56 -14.22 1.46
C ALA A 58 5.05 -15.60 1.02
N LYS A 59 6.37 -15.76 0.88
CA LYS A 59 6.98 -17.05 0.57
C LYS A 59 6.64 -18.11 1.61
N ALA A 60 6.73 -17.79 2.91
CA ALA A 60 6.39 -18.71 4.00
C ALA A 60 4.89 -19.11 4.01
N LYS A 61 4.03 -18.32 3.38
CA LYS A 61 2.59 -18.56 3.25
C LYS A 61 2.16 -19.03 1.85
N ASN A 62 3.13 -19.36 0.97
CA ASN A 62 2.88 -19.76 -0.42
C ASN A 62 2.08 -18.72 -1.23
N ILE A 63 2.24 -17.44 -0.92
CA ILE A 63 1.67 -16.32 -1.68
C ILE A 63 2.69 -15.94 -2.75
N THR A 64 2.31 -16.07 -4.02
CA THR A 64 3.21 -15.86 -5.16
C THR A 64 3.13 -14.47 -5.77
N ASP A 65 1.98 -13.81 -5.67
CA ASP A 65 1.75 -12.48 -6.23
C ASP A 65 1.49 -11.46 -5.12
N LEU A 66 2.44 -10.54 -4.94
CA LEU A 66 2.24 -9.36 -4.11
C LEU A 66 1.56 -8.26 -4.93
N SER A 67 0.73 -7.49 -4.25
CA SER A 67 0.14 -6.25 -4.78
C SER A 67 0.47 -5.07 -3.87
N PRO A 68 0.42 -3.82 -4.39
CA PRO A 68 0.56 -2.63 -3.55
C PRO A 68 -0.41 -2.61 -2.36
N ALA A 69 -1.66 -3.06 -2.54
CA ALA A 69 -2.64 -3.16 -1.46
C ALA A 69 -2.23 -4.13 -0.35
N MET A 70 -1.46 -5.18 -0.67
CA MET A 70 -0.92 -6.09 0.35
C MET A 70 0.18 -5.44 1.18
N LEU A 71 1.02 -4.59 0.58
CA LEU A 71 2.02 -3.80 1.31
C LEU A 71 1.34 -2.83 2.28
N GLU A 72 0.28 -2.17 1.84
CA GLU A 72 -0.52 -1.27 2.67
C GLU A 72 -1.12 -2.01 3.87
N GLY A 73 -1.77 -3.15 3.63
CA GLY A 73 -2.36 -3.97 4.69
C GLY A 73 -1.31 -4.49 5.69
N PHE A 74 -0.15 -4.93 5.20
CA PHE A 74 0.95 -5.36 6.05
C PHE A 74 1.49 -4.21 6.91
N THR A 75 1.70 -3.03 6.34
CA THR A 75 2.18 -1.86 7.07
C THR A 75 1.16 -1.41 8.12
N SER A 76 -0.12 -1.41 7.78
CA SER A 76 -1.21 -1.11 8.72
C SER A 76 -1.21 -2.08 9.91
N ALA A 77 -0.96 -3.37 9.65
CA ALA A 77 -0.82 -4.37 10.73
C ALA A 77 0.41 -4.09 11.61
N LYS A 78 1.57 -3.71 11.04
CA LYS A 78 2.75 -3.31 11.83
C LYS A 78 2.43 -2.11 12.74
N VAL A 79 1.76 -1.11 12.20
CA VAL A 79 1.36 0.08 12.96
C VAL A 79 0.40 -0.28 14.09
N LEU A 80 -0.59 -1.12 13.82
CA LEU A 80 -1.53 -1.60 14.85
C LEU A 80 -0.80 -2.36 15.97
N VAL A 81 0.09 -3.28 15.62
CA VAL A 81 0.90 -4.03 16.60
C VAL A 81 1.74 -3.09 17.45
N GLU A 82 2.38 -2.10 16.85
CA GLU A 82 3.15 -1.09 17.58
C GLU A 82 2.26 -0.25 18.51
N GLY A 83 1.07 0.16 18.04
CA GLY A 83 0.08 0.87 18.85
C GLY A 83 -0.37 0.04 20.06
N LEU A 84 -0.68 -1.24 19.87
CA LEU A 84 -1.06 -2.15 20.94
C LEU A 84 0.09 -2.37 21.94
N ARG A 85 1.32 -2.52 21.46
CA ARG A 85 2.52 -2.66 22.30
C ARG A 85 2.72 -1.44 23.21
N ARG A 86 2.56 -0.23 22.65
CA ARG A 86 2.67 1.04 23.39
C ARG A 86 1.51 1.26 24.36
N ALA A 87 0.30 0.80 24.01
CA ALA A 87 -0.87 0.90 24.88
C ALA A 87 -0.75 0.03 26.15
N GLY A 88 0.15 -0.96 26.13
CA GLY A 88 0.45 -1.82 27.26
C GLY A 88 -0.62 -2.88 27.57
N PRO A 89 -0.53 -3.53 28.73
CA PRO A 89 -1.49 -4.55 29.13
C PRO A 89 -2.89 -3.94 29.30
N ASN A 90 -3.92 -4.71 28.93
CA ASN A 90 -5.32 -4.29 28.97
C ASN A 90 -5.59 -3.03 28.10
N PRO A 91 -5.34 -3.09 26.79
CA PRO A 91 -5.55 -1.97 25.89
C PRO A 91 -7.05 -1.66 25.78
N THR A 92 -7.41 -0.39 25.94
CA THR A 92 -8.73 0.14 25.61
C THR A 92 -8.62 0.94 24.31
N GLY A 93 -9.74 1.26 23.65
CA GLY A 93 -9.75 2.07 22.44
C GLY A 93 -9.01 3.41 22.64
N ASP A 94 -9.25 4.08 23.77
CA ASP A 94 -8.60 5.36 24.09
C ASP A 94 -7.08 5.21 24.31
N LYS A 95 -6.65 4.14 24.99
CA LYS A 95 -5.22 3.86 25.16
C LYS A 95 -4.52 3.59 23.82
N VAL A 96 -5.17 2.81 22.95
CA VAL A 96 -4.63 2.50 21.63
C VAL A 96 -4.56 3.76 20.77
N ARG A 97 -5.63 4.59 20.79
CA ARG A 97 -5.63 5.87 20.07
C ARG A 97 -4.50 6.78 20.55
N ALA A 98 -4.38 7.00 21.85
CA ALA A 98 -3.32 7.84 22.42
C ALA A 98 -1.93 7.28 22.08
N ALA A 99 -1.75 5.96 22.09
CA ALA A 99 -0.51 5.30 21.72
C ALA A 99 -0.17 5.52 20.24
N LEU A 100 -1.16 5.41 19.34
CA LEU A 100 -0.98 5.68 17.91
C LEU A 100 -0.67 7.16 17.66
N GLU A 101 -1.44 8.08 18.23
CA GLU A 101 -1.21 9.54 18.12
C GLU A 101 0.14 9.98 18.71
N GLY A 102 0.74 9.17 19.57
CA GLY A 102 2.09 9.35 20.13
C GLY A 102 3.23 8.78 19.29
N ILE A 103 2.95 8.13 18.16
CA ILE A 103 4.00 7.57 17.29
C ILE A 103 4.75 8.71 16.61
N ARG A 104 6.10 8.67 16.72
CA ARG A 104 7.02 9.58 16.03
C ARG A 104 8.12 8.73 15.40
N ASP A 105 8.44 9.03 14.14
CA ASP A 105 9.55 8.44 13.38
C ASP A 105 9.63 6.91 13.46
N PHE A 106 8.47 6.25 13.45
CA PHE A 106 8.42 4.79 13.48
C PHE A 106 8.82 4.24 12.11
N ASP A 107 9.96 3.54 12.07
CA ASP A 107 10.44 2.88 10.86
C ASP A 107 9.62 1.60 10.57
N VAL A 108 8.86 1.63 9.48
CA VAL A 108 8.08 0.48 9.01
C VAL A 108 8.83 -0.38 7.99
N GLY A 109 10.11 -0.13 7.80
CA GLY A 109 10.99 -0.83 6.86
C GLY A 109 11.57 0.09 5.79
N GLY A 110 12.26 1.14 6.23
CA GLY A 110 12.86 2.18 5.40
C GLY A 110 11.91 3.32 5.03
N LEU A 111 10.72 3.33 5.60
CA LEU A 111 9.76 4.45 5.55
C LEU A 111 9.47 4.87 6.98
N SER A 112 9.64 6.16 7.28
CA SER A 112 9.31 6.73 8.59
C SER A 112 7.86 7.15 8.64
N LEU A 113 7.19 6.84 9.74
CA LEU A 113 5.79 7.12 9.95
C LEU A 113 5.59 7.86 11.29
N SER A 114 4.79 8.92 11.26
CA SER A 114 4.43 9.71 12.44
C SER A 114 2.93 10.00 12.45
N TYR A 115 2.35 10.05 13.66
CA TYR A 115 0.99 10.51 13.87
C TYR A 115 0.95 11.60 14.92
N SER A 116 -0.14 12.35 14.95
CA SER A 116 -0.45 13.31 16.03
C SER A 116 -1.96 13.36 16.24
N PRO A 117 -2.46 14.00 17.32
CA PRO A 117 -3.90 14.18 17.52
C PRO A 117 -4.60 14.95 16.38
N SER A 118 -3.86 15.74 15.61
CA SER A 118 -4.38 16.56 14.49
C SER A 118 -4.00 16.00 13.11
N ASP A 119 -3.14 14.97 13.03
CA ASP A 119 -2.69 14.40 11.78
C ASP A 119 -2.53 12.88 11.89
N HIS A 120 -3.37 12.16 11.18
CA HIS A 120 -3.40 10.70 11.11
C HIS A 120 -2.98 10.16 9.74
N THR A 121 -2.36 10.97 8.87
CA THR A 121 -1.93 10.55 7.52
C THR A 121 -0.79 9.52 7.56
N GLY A 122 0.16 9.70 8.44
CA GLY A 122 1.22 8.74 8.73
C GLY A 122 2.40 8.78 7.76
N LEU A 123 2.22 8.37 6.52
CA LEU A 123 3.27 8.33 5.50
C LEU A 123 3.08 9.42 4.45
N ASP A 124 4.18 10.10 4.10
CA ASP A 124 4.23 11.11 3.02
C ASP A 124 4.79 10.54 1.71
N PHE A 125 4.77 9.22 1.54
CA PHE A 125 5.26 8.58 0.33
C PHE A 125 4.24 8.65 -0.80
N VAL A 126 4.63 9.22 -1.93
CA VAL A 126 3.82 9.28 -3.17
C VAL A 126 4.69 8.90 -4.36
N ASP A 127 4.14 8.07 -5.23
CA ASP A 127 4.76 7.68 -6.49
C ASP A 127 3.68 7.38 -7.55
N LEU A 128 4.11 7.12 -8.78
CA LEU A 128 3.23 6.73 -9.89
C LEU A 128 3.69 5.39 -10.45
N SER A 129 2.74 4.57 -10.85
CA SER A 129 2.99 3.38 -11.64
C SER A 129 2.06 3.32 -12.85
N ILE A 130 2.47 2.58 -13.86
CA ILE A 130 1.66 2.28 -15.04
C ILE A 130 1.41 0.78 -15.11
N ILE A 131 0.21 0.38 -15.49
CA ILE A 131 -0.11 -1.04 -15.71
C ILE A 131 0.50 -1.46 -17.05
N GLY A 132 1.39 -2.45 -17.01
CA GLY A 132 1.99 -3.08 -18.18
C GLY A 132 1.00 -4.01 -18.91
N ARG A 133 1.39 -4.48 -20.09
CA ARG A 133 0.60 -5.45 -20.88
C ARG A 133 0.44 -6.79 -20.16
N ASP A 134 1.34 -7.12 -19.27
CA ASP A 134 1.32 -8.31 -18.41
C ASP A 134 0.47 -8.13 -17.14
N GLY A 135 -0.25 -7.01 -17.01
CA GLY A 135 -1.06 -6.67 -15.85
C GLY A 135 -0.26 -6.27 -14.61
N LYS A 136 1.05 -6.08 -14.71
CA LYS A 136 1.92 -5.75 -13.58
C LYS A 136 2.17 -4.25 -13.50
N PHE A 137 2.31 -3.76 -12.26
CA PHE A 137 2.65 -2.36 -12.01
C PHE A 137 4.14 -2.11 -12.34
N ARG A 138 4.39 -1.08 -13.11
CA ARG A 138 5.74 -0.64 -13.54
C ARG A 138 5.92 0.83 -13.20
N ARG A 139 7.16 1.19 -12.93
CA ARG A 139 7.61 2.58 -12.73
C ARG A 139 8.48 3.01 -13.89
#